data_976fa678c56388b0da617b65a09543c7
#
_entry.id   976fa678c56388b0da617b65a09543c7
#
_cell.length_a   1.000
_cell.length_b   1.000
_cell.length_c   1.000
_cell.angle_alpha   90.00
_cell.angle_beta   90.00
_cell.angle_gamma   90.00
#
_symmetry.space_group_name_H-M   'P 1'
#
loop_
_entity.id
_entity.type
_entity.pdbx_description
1 polymer ?
#
loop_
_entity_poly.entity_id
_entity_poly.type
_entity_poly.pdbx_seq_one_letter_code
_entity_poly.pdbx_strand_id
1 'polypeptide(L)'
;MKKQFTARDGYQLNYRVLYPRDYNPAQKYPVILFLHGAGERGSDNEAQLIHGGDMFASFENQTKYPAIIIAPQCPAEKTWSEYKGLNAGKEGKRFYPLNAPATQSMAAVKDYWIVI
;
A
#
# COMPACT_ATOMS: atom_id res chain seq x y z
N MET A 1 -1.24 -7.27 11.37
CA MET A 1 -2.41 -8.14 11.11
C MET A 1 -2.70 -8.18 9.62
N LYS A 2 -3.01 -9.36 9.12
CA LYS A 2 -3.48 -9.52 7.73
C LYS A 2 -4.96 -9.18 7.65
N LYS A 3 -5.32 -8.32 6.69
CA LYS A 3 -6.70 -7.90 6.46
C LYS A 3 -7.00 -7.85 4.97
N GLN A 4 -8.27 -7.78 4.62
CA GLN A 4 -8.73 -7.63 3.26
C GLN A 4 -9.86 -6.60 3.20
N PHE A 5 -9.83 -5.77 2.19
CA PHE A 5 -10.86 -4.78 1.90
C PHE A 5 -11.50 -5.09 0.55
N THR A 6 -12.83 -4.98 0.47
CA THR A 6 -13.56 -5.11 -0.77
C THR A 6 -14.00 -3.71 -1.22
N ALA A 7 -13.51 -3.28 -2.38
CA ALA A 7 -13.85 -1.99 -2.96
C ALA A 7 -15.27 -2.02 -3.54
N ARG A 8 -15.78 -0.85 -3.94
CA ARG A 8 -17.16 -0.68 -4.45
C ARG A 8 -17.45 -1.52 -5.66
N ASP A 9 -16.46 -1.77 -6.51
CA ASP A 9 -16.56 -2.59 -7.71
C ASP A 9 -16.39 -4.09 -7.46
N GLY A 10 -16.25 -4.51 -6.19
CA GLY A 10 -16.01 -5.90 -5.81
C GLY A 10 -14.52 -6.30 -5.79
N TYR A 11 -13.61 -5.42 -6.18
CA TYR A 11 -12.18 -5.69 -6.17
C TYR A 11 -11.68 -5.88 -4.74
N GLN A 12 -10.92 -6.95 -4.50
CA GLN A 12 -10.40 -7.28 -3.17
C GLN A 12 -8.95 -6.82 -3.04
N LEU A 13 -8.67 -6.06 -1.98
CA LEU A 13 -7.34 -5.55 -1.68
C LEU A 13 -6.86 -6.13 -0.35
N ASN A 14 -5.79 -6.91 -0.41
CA ASN A 14 -5.11 -7.36 0.80
C ASN A 14 -4.29 -6.22 1.40
N TYR A 15 -4.25 -6.13 2.70
CA TYR A 15 -3.44 -5.13 3.38
C TYR A 15 -3.00 -5.60 4.75
N ARG A 16 -1.92 -4.98 5.24
CA ARG A 16 -1.42 -5.15 6.60
C ARG A 16 -1.66 -3.88 7.40
N VAL A 17 -1.99 -4.05 8.65
CA VAL A 17 -2.06 -2.94 9.60
C VAL A 17 -1.08 -3.19 10.74
N LEU A 18 -0.30 -2.18 11.05
CA LEU A 18 0.55 -2.15 12.22
C LEU A 18 0.10 -1.01 13.12
N TYR A 19 -0.31 -1.36 14.34
CA TYR A 19 -0.63 -0.38 15.36
C TYR A 19 0.62 -0.01 16.15
N PRO A 20 0.72 1.23 16.68
CA PRO A 20 1.84 1.58 17.55
C PRO A 20 1.85 0.73 18.81
N ARG A 21 3.02 0.64 19.44
CA ARG A 21 3.14 -0.03 20.74
C ARG A 21 2.25 0.69 21.75
N ASP A 22 1.65 -0.09 22.66
CA ASP A 22 0.73 0.44 23.66
C ASP A 22 -0.42 1.23 23.04
N TYR A 23 -0.92 0.74 21.90
CA TYR A 23 -2.02 1.37 21.19
C TYR A 23 -3.22 1.62 22.09
N ASN A 24 -3.67 2.87 22.13
CA ASN A 24 -4.85 3.29 22.88
C ASN A 24 -5.91 3.80 21.91
N PRO A 25 -7.05 3.09 21.75
CA PRO A 25 -8.09 3.50 20.79
C PRO A 25 -8.75 4.85 21.14
N ALA A 26 -8.60 5.34 22.37
CA ALA A 26 -9.08 6.67 22.75
C ALA A 26 -8.15 7.80 22.30
N GLN A 27 -6.94 7.47 21.84
CA GLN A 27 -5.92 8.42 21.40
C GLN A 27 -5.91 8.53 19.88
N LYS A 28 -5.60 9.70 19.35
CA LYS A 28 -5.43 9.91 17.91
C LYS A 28 -3.98 9.68 17.51
N TYR A 29 -3.78 9.01 16.38
CA TYR A 29 -2.46 8.72 15.82
C TYR A 29 -2.41 9.17 14.37
N PRO A 30 -1.25 9.61 13.87
CA PRO A 30 -1.06 9.77 12.45
C PRO A 30 -1.18 8.40 11.75
N VAL A 31 -1.67 8.42 10.53
CA VAL A 31 -1.79 7.23 9.69
C VAL A 31 -0.81 7.36 8.53
N ILE A 32 0.01 6.33 8.34
CA ILE A 32 0.96 6.26 7.24
C ILE A 32 0.47 5.20 6.27
N LEU A 33 0.27 5.60 5.02
CA LEU A 33 -0.01 4.70 3.92
C LEU A 33 1.30 4.36 3.23
N PHE A 34 1.68 3.08 3.25
CA PHE A 34 2.91 2.60 2.61
C PHE A 34 2.57 1.78 1.37
N LEU A 35 3.01 2.25 0.21
CA LEU A 35 2.84 1.55 -1.06
C LEU A 35 4.18 0.95 -1.49
N HIS A 36 4.21 -0.38 -1.63
CA HIS A 36 5.40 -1.13 -2.02
C HIS A 36 5.74 -0.98 -3.50
N GLY A 37 6.91 -1.47 -3.88
CA GLY A 37 7.34 -1.50 -5.27
C GLY A 37 6.78 -2.67 -6.08
N ALA A 38 7.17 -2.74 -7.36
CA ALA A 38 6.65 -3.76 -8.29
C ALA A 38 7.03 -5.19 -7.89
N GLY A 39 8.19 -5.37 -7.27
CA GLY A 39 8.69 -6.70 -6.89
C GLY A 39 7.93 -7.35 -5.73
N GLU A 40 7.20 -6.58 -4.95
CA GLU A 40 6.48 -7.07 -3.76
C GLU A 40 5.00 -7.33 -4.03
N ARG A 41 4.60 -7.26 -5.30
CA ARG A 41 3.23 -7.62 -5.71
C ARG A 41 2.95 -9.09 -5.45
N GLY A 42 1.71 -9.41 -5.25
CA GLY A 42 1.29 -10.78 -5.02
C GLY A 42 -0.02 -10.89 -4.26
N SER A 43 -0.24 -12.05 -3.65
CA SER A 43 -1.47 -12.35 -2.90
C SER A 43 -1.20 -12.96 -1.52
N ASP A 44 0.06 -13.05 -1.11
CA ASP A 44 0.44 -13.64 0.19
C ASP A 44 0.18 -12.69 1.36
N ASN A 45 -0.05 -11.42 1.08
CA ASN A 45 -0.19 -10.36 2.08
C ASN A 45 1.02 -10.30 3.04
N GLU A 46 2.22 -10.55 2.52
CA GLU A 46 3.49 -10.55 3.26
C GLU A 46 4.61 -9.84 2.51
N ALA A 47 4.70 -10.02 1.20
CA ALA A 47 5.81 -9.49 0.41
C ALA A 47 5.91 -7.96 0.48
N GLN A 48 4.80 -7.25 0.68
CA GLN A 48 4.82 -5.79 0.80
C GLN A 48 5.62 -5.29 2.02
N LEU A 49 5.93 -6.16 2.97
CA LEU A 49 6.68 -5.81 4.18
C LEU A 49 8.19 -6.08 4.06
N ILE A 50 8.65 -6.68 2.97
CA ILE A 50 10.06 -7.05 2.77
C ILE A 50 10.97 -5.81 2.88
N HIS A 51 10.56 -4.71 2.25
CA HIS A 51 11.32 -3.46 2.26
C HIS A 51 10.62 -2.41 3.11
N GLY A 52 10.90 -2.40 4.39
CA GLY A 52 10.38 -1.39 5.31
C GLY A 52 9.60 -1.95 6.49
N GLY A 53 9.15 -3.19 6.46
CA GLY A 53 8.42 -3.79 7.57
C GLY A 53 9.17 -3.73 8.89
N ASP A 54 10.46 -4.10 8.87
CA ASP A 54 11.30 -4.06 10.07
C ASP A 54 11.51 -2.63 10.59
N MET A 55 11.65 -1.67 9.68
CA MET A 55 11.78 -0.26 10.06
C MET A 55 10.52 0.23 10.78
N PHE A 56 9.34 -0.03 10.24
CA PHE A 56 8.09 0.37 10.86
C PHE A 56 7.83 -0.37 12.17
N ALA A 57 8.23 -1.63 12.27
CA ALA A 57 8.00 -2.46 13.44
C ALA A 57 9.05 -2.28 14.55
N SER A 58 10.15 -1.55 14.29
CA SER A 58 11.22 -1.39 15.27
C SER A 58 10.72 -0.70 16.54
N PHE A 59 11.24 -1.14 17.69
CA PHE A 59 10.91 -0.54 18.98
C PHE A 59 11.21 0.97 18.99
N GLU A 60 12.37 1.35 18.45
CA GLU A 60 12.79 2.74 18.42
C GLU A 60 11.81 3.61 17.63
N ASN A 61 11.44 3.20 16.42
CA ASN A 61 10.53 3.98 15.58
C ASN A 61 9.12 4.01 16.13
N GLN A 62 8.63 2.90 16.67
CA GLN A 62 7.31 2.87 17.30
C GLN A 62 7.22 3.74 18.55
N THR A 63 8.34 3.90 19.25
CA THR A 63 8.40 4.74 20.44
C THR A 63 8.51 6.22 20.10
N LYS A 64 9.39 6.56 19.14
CA LYS A 64 9.62 7.96 18.72
C LYS A 64 8.49 8.50 17.84
N TYR A 65 7.93 7.65 16.97
CA TYR A 65 6.99 8.06 15.93
C TYR A 65 5.77 7.13 15.94
N PRO A 66 4.98 7.14 17.03
CA PRO A 66 3.82 6.26 17.10
C PRO A 66 2.82 6.63 16.00
N ALA A 67 2.49 5.66 15.16
CA ALA A 67 1.60 5.83 14.02
C ALA A 67 0.91 4.51 13.69
N ILE A 68 -0.24 4.59 13.05
CA ILE A 68 -0.90 3.44 12.44
C ILE A 68 -0.36 3.32 11.01
N ILE A 69 0.24 2.17 10.69
CA ILE A 69 0.78 1.92 9.35
C ILE A 69 -0.19 1.02 8.59
N ILE A 70 -0.56 1.43 7.39
CA ILE A 70 -1.39 0.64 6.49
C ILE A 70 -0.58 0.34 5.24
N ALA A 71 -0.35 -0.95 4.97
CA ALA A 71 0.45 -1.43 3.86
C ALA A 71 -0.38 -2.37 2.98
N PRO A 72 -1.07 -1.85 1.96
CA PRO A 72 -1.78 -2.70 1.01
C PRO A 72 -0.82 -3.42 0.09
N GLN A 73 -1.26 -4.57 -0.45
CA GLN A 73 -0.51 -5.32 -1.45
C GLN A 73 -1.22 -5.25 -2.81
N CYS A 74 -0.51 -4.75 -3.81
CA CYS A 74 -0.97 -4.78 -5.18
C CYS A 74 -0.87 -6.20 -5.72
N PRO A 75 -1.91 -6.74 -6.38
CA PRO A 75 -1.84 -8.07 -7.00
C PRO A 75 -0.74 -8.17 -8.06
N ALA A 76 -0.27 -9.40 -8.32
CA ALA A 76 0.86 -9.66 -9.22
C ALA A 76 0.68 -9.10 -10.63
N GLU A 77 -0.55 -9.07 -11.13
CA GLU A 77 -0.86 -8.64 -12.50
C GLU A 77 -1.38 -7.20 -12.58
N LYS A 78 -1.30 -6.45 -11.48
CA LYS A 78 -1.79 -5.08 -11.38
C LYS A 78 -0.66 -4.13 -11.05
N THR A 79 -0.96 -2.84 -11.09
CA THR A 79 -0.03 -1.77 -10.76
C THR A 79 -0.73 -0.70 -9.95
N TRP A 80 0.06 0.05 -9.13
CA TRP A 80 -0.47 1.21 -8.43
C TRP A 80 -0.84 2.36 -9.36
N SER A 81 -0.04 2.54 -10.43
CA SER A 81 -0.26 3.62 -11.39
C SER A 81 -0.21 3.08 -12.81
N GLU A 82 -0.91 3.75 -13.72
CA GLU A 82 -0.76 3.47 -15.14
C GLU A 82 0.64 3.84 -15.62
N TYR A 83 1.25 2.96 -16.42
CA TYR A 83 2.51 3.27 -17.08
C TYR A 83 2.58 2.54 -18.42
N LYS A 84 3.33 3.11 -19.34
CA LYS A 84 3.70 2.44 -20.57
C LYS A 84 4.95 1.59 -20.31
N GLY A 85 4.97 0.39 -20.86
CA GLY A 85 6.12 -0.51 -20.72
C GLY A 85 7.35 -0.01 -21.45
N LEU A 86 8.43 -0.81 -21.38
CA LEU A 86 9.73 -0.42 -21.92
C LEU A 86 9.72 -0.06 -23.41
N ASN A 87 8.81 -0.66 -24.19
CA ASN A 87 8.70 -0.40 -25.61
C ASN A 87 7.88 0.85 -25.96
N ALA A 88 7.30 1.50 -25.00
CA ALA A 88 6.51 2.71 -25.22
C ALA A 88 7.39 3.97 -25.29
N GLY A 89 8.62 3.91 -24.80
CA GLY A 89 9.62 4.96 -24.93
C GLY A 89 10.81 4.45 -25.76
N LYS A 90 11.41 5.32 -26.55
CA LYS A 90 12.53 4.97 -27.44
C LYS A 90 13.77 4.43 -26.73
N GLU A 91 13.86 4.56 -25.41
CA GLU A 91 15.03 4.16 -24.59
C GLU A 91 14.68 3.10 -23.54
N GLY A 92 13.53 2.43 -23.66
CA GLY A 92 13.11 1.43 -22.71
C GLY A 92 12.69 1.99 -21.34
N LYS A 93 12.40 3.27 -21.25
CA LYS A 93 11.97 3.91 -20.02
C LYS A 93 10.49 3.71 -19.78
N ARG A 94 10.10 3.59 -18.49
CA ARG A 94 8.70 3.60 -18.10
C ARG A 94 8.15 5.02 -18.27
N PHE A 95 6.91 5.08 -18.73
CA PHE A 95 6.21 6.35 -18.92
C PHE A 95 4.91 6.34 -18.10
N TYR A 96 4.70 7.37 -17.32
CA TYR A 96 3.51 7.52 -16.47
C TYR A 96 2.66 8.67 -17.01
N PRO A 97 1.55 8.39 -17.73
CA PRO A 97 0.69 9.43 -18.25
C PRO A 97 0.07 10.28 -17.13
N LEU A 98 0.16 11.60 -17.26
CA LEU A 98 -0.35 12.51 -16.23
C LEU A 98 -1.88 12.49 -16.08
N ASN A 99 -2.57 12.19 -17.17
CA ASN A 99 -4.04 12.22 -17.22
C ASN A 99 -4.67 10.83 -17.24
N ALA A 100 -3.89 9.79 -16.93
CA ALA A 100 -4.44 8.44 -16.86
C ALA A 100 -5.39 8.32 -15.66
N PRO A 101 -6.49 7.56 -15.78
CA PRO A 101 -7.36 7.26 -14.64
C PRO A 101 -6.58 6.41 -13.62
N ALA A 102 -7.03 6.43 -12.37
CA ALA A 102 -6.47 5.56 -11.35
C ALA A 102 -6.62 4.09 -11.75
N THR A 103 -5.58 3.29 -11.52
CA THR A 103 -5.68 1.83 -11.69
C THR A 103 -6.72 1.27 -10.71
N GLN A 104 -7.18 0.05 -10.96
CA GLN A 104 -8.12 -0.62 -10.07
C GLN A 104 -7.55 -0.76 -8.65
N SER A 105 -6.27 -1.06 -8.53
CA SER A 105 -5.59 -1.16 -7.23
C SER A 105 -5.53 0.19 -6.51
N MET A 106 -5.22 1.27 -7.21
CA MET A 106 -5.19 2.61 -6.61
C MET A 106 -6.59 3.10 -6.26
N ALA A 107 -7.58 2.82 -7.09
CA ALA A 107 -8.96 3.15 -6.80
C ALA A 107 -9.45 2.43 -5.53
N ALA A 108 -9.07 1.17 -5.34
CA ALA A 108 -9.38 0.41 -4.12
C ALA A 108 -8.72 1.03 -2.87
N VAL A 109 -7.47 1.48 -2.98
CA VAL A 109 -6.81 2.21 -1.89
C VAL A 109 -7.58 3.47 -1.53
N LYS A 110 -8.01 4.23 -2.52
CA LYS A 110 -8.80 5.43 -2.32
C LYS A 110 -10.14 5.13 -1.63
N ASP A 111 -10.84 4.10 -2.07
CA ASP A 111 -12.11 3.68 -1.46
C ASP A 111 -11.91 3.28 0.00
N TYR A 112 -10.85 2.54 0.31
CA TYR A 112 -10.51 2.16 1.67
C TYR A 112 -10.22 3.40 2.53
N TRP A 113 -9.46 4.36 2.00
CA TRP A 113 -9.09 5.58 2.73
C TRP A 113 -10.29 6.42 3.14
N ILE A 114 -11.35 6.43 2.34
CA ILE A 114 -12.56 7.19 2.64
C ILE A 114 -13.32 6.60 3.83
N VAL A 115 -13.22 5.28 4.08
CA VAL A 115 -14.01 4.59 5.11
C VAL A 115 -13.27 4.39 6.43
N ILE A 116 -11.99 4.74 6.50
CA ILE A 116 -11.24 4.70 7.76
C ILE A 116 -11.25 6.10 8.44
#